data_6c2fc208ccaf4e1cf58e1308ae0dd4fc
#
_entry.id   6c2fc208ccaf4e1cf58e1308ae0dd4fc
#
_cell.length_a   1.000
_cell.length_b   1.000
_cell.length_c   1.000
_cell.angle_alpha   90.00
_cell.angle_beta   90.00
_cell.angle_gamma   90.00
#
_symmetry.space_group_name_H-M   'P 1'
#
loop_
_entity.id
_entity.type
_entity.pdbx_description
1 polymer ?
#
loop_
_entity_poly.entity_id
_entity_poly.type
_entity_poly.pdbx_seq_one_letter_code
_entity_poly.pdbx_strand_id
1 'polypeptide(L)'
;MNLLRTLTLSATLLPGVLAAQSATDAIRLNQIGFYPQAPKVAVVPGEASGSFTVTTPDGKQTLFTGQLSEVRTNDLSSKQTRLADFSAFTRPGNFVLNVPGLGVSYPFVIAPNVHQKVAIGSIKGFYFQRVSTALPAKYAGAWARPAGHPDTEVLVHSSAASPQRPAGTVISSPRGWYDAGDYNKYIVNSGITMGTLLSLYEDYPAYCQSLQTNIPESGNALPDLLDELLWNLRWMLTMQDPADGGIYHKLTNAKFDGMVMPDACHTPRYVVQKGTAAALDFAAVMAQAARVFAPFARQTPGLADSCRTAAVRAWEWARQHPDVQYRQNELNKAFDPAITTGDYGDRDLRDEWIWAAAELYATTRQDSYYTAVKLFPDEQMPLPSWNQVRLLGYYTLARFGNSATALGKKDLPALKKRLIGFADDLLKGTDRQAYGTVMGRSGQDYIWGSSSVAANQGIVLLLAYRLTRDASYLNGALGNLDYLLGRNATGYSFLTGFGAKSTMHPHHRPSVADGVAAPVPGLLSGGPNGNAPKQDHCAGYPDTTSPDETYNDNDCSYASNEIAINWNAPFVYLAAAVDASLSPAKTSRRSRP
;
A
#
# COMPACT_ATOMS: atom_id res chain seq x y z
N MET A 1 56.98 37.93 62.02
CA MET A 1 56.72 38.17 60.58
C MET A 1 55.76 37.06 60.09
N ASN A 2 54.46 37.34 60.11
CA ASN A 2 53.39 36.38 59.74
C ASN A 2 52.97 36.65 58.30
N LEU A 3 53.15 35.62 57.40
CA LEU A 3 52.58 35.65 56.06
C LEU A 3 51.21 35.01 56.10
N LEU A 4 50.14 35.77 55.88
CA LEU A 4 48.81 35.29 55.55
C LEU A 4 48.80 34.80 54.08
N ARG A 5 48.44 33.54 53.85
CA ARG A 5 48.13 33.03 52.56
C ARG A 5 46.62 33.09 52.35
N THR A 6 46.18 33.89 51.41
CA THR A 6 44.79 33.97 50.95
C THR A 6 44.53 32.83 50.00
N LEU A 7 43.58 31.89 50.32
CA LEU A 7 43.07 30.89 49.42
C LEU A 7 41.91 31.50 48.62
N THR A 8 42.08 31.65 47.32
CA THR A 8 41.02 31.95 46.38
C THR A 8 40.31 30.63 45.94
N LEU A 9 39.04 30.46 46.33
CA LEU A 9 38.18 29.39 45.88
C LEU A 9 37.65 29.74 44.47
N SER A 10 38.14 29.06 43.43
CA SER A 10 37.58 29.13 42.09
C SER A 10 36.40 28.17 41.99
N ALA A 11 35.17 28.68 41.94
CA ALA A 11 33.99 27.91 41.64
C ALA A 11 33.94 27.59 40.15
N THR A 12 34.26 26.36 39.77
CA THR A 12 34.05 25.82 38.44
C THR A 12 32.55 25.56 38.25
N LEU A 13 31.86 26.38 37.47
CA LEU A 13 30.54 26.11 36.92
C LEU A 13 30.67 25.00 35.88
N LEU A 14 30.27 23.76 36.25
CA LEU A 14 30.04 22.69 35.30
C LEU A 14 28.84 23.07 34.40
N PRO A 15 28.98 23.06 33.08
CA PRO A 15 27.83 23.21 32.21
C PRO A 15 26.90 22.00 32.42
N GLY A 16 25.73 22.26 32.96
CA GLY A 16 24.66 21.24 33.02
C GLY A 16 24.33 20.78 31.61
N VAL A 17 24.71 19.56 31.29
CA VAL A 17 24.17 18.85 30.10
C VAL A 17 22.69 18.68 30.38
N LEU A 18 21.86 19.54 29.80
CA LEU A 18 20.43 19.29 29.72
C LEU A 18 20.27 17.99 28.90
N ALA A 19 19.97 16.89 29.56
CA ALA A 19 19.55 15.67 28.90
C ALA A 19 18.31 15.99 28.05
N ALA A 20 18.39 15.75 26.76
CA ALA A 20 17.23 15.85 25.89
C ALA A 20 16.13 14.94 26.49
N GLN A 21 14.95 15.50 26.73
CA GLN A 21 13.82 14.75 27.28
C GLN A 21 13.47 13.64 26.31
N SER A 22 13.49 12.37 26.75
CA SER A 22 13.16 11.23 25.89
C SER A 22 11.72 11.34 25.40
N ALA A 23 11.49 11.05 24.12
CA ALA A 23 10.16 11.07 23.56
C ALA A 23 9.26 10.01 24.22
N THR A 24 7.99 10.35 24.43
CA THR A 24 7.00 9.44 25.01
C THR A 24 6.14 8.81 23.91
N ASP A 25 5.84 7.53 24.07
CA ASP A 25 4.87 6.79 23.24
C ASP A 25 3.41 7.19 23.53
N ALA A 26 3.14 7.94 24.58
CA ALA A 26 1.79 8.35 24.95
C ALA A 26 1.19 9.41 24.00
N ILE A 27 2.02 10.13 23.25
CA ILE A 27 1.58 11.14 22.28
C ILE A 27 1.64 10.53 20.89
N ARG A 28 0.47 10.23 20.31
CA ARG A 28 0.31 9.59 19.01
C ARG A 28 0.13 10.61 17.90
N LEU A 29 1.00 10.60 16.90
CA LEU A 29 0.93 11.54 15.77
C LEU A 29 1.57 10.91 14.53
N ASN A 30 1.37 11.55 13.36
CA ASN A 30 2.13 11.22 12.18
C ASN A 30 3.62 11.53 12.42
N GLN A 31 4.43 10.50 12.50
CA GLN A 31 5.86 10.61 12.87
C GLN A 31 6.74 11.14 11.72
N ILE A 32 6.19 11.28 10.52
CA ILE A 32 6.87 11.91 9.39
C ILE A 32 6.68 13.42 9.44
N GLY A 33 5.43 13.87 9.62
CA GLY A 33 5.11 15.28 9.74
C GLY A 33 3.82 15.69 9.05
N PHE A 34 3.68 17.00 8.83
CA PHE A 34 2.44 17.63 8.44
C PHE A 34 2.64 18.69 7.34
N TYR A 35 1.60 18.92 6.55
CA TYR A 35 1.59 20.06 5.61
C TYR A 35 1.22 21.35 6.34
N PRO A 36 1.81 22.50 5.95
CA PRO A 36 1.56 23.78 6.63
C PRO A 36 0.09 24.18 6.69
N GLN A 37 -0.68 23.95 5.62
CA GLN A 37 -2.06 24.41 5.47
C GLN A 37 -3.12 23.29 5.66
N ALA A 38 -2.70 22.07 6.02
CA ALA A 38 -3.61 20.96 6.27
C ALA A 38 -3.88 20.77 7.78
N PRO A 39 -4.90 19.99 8.16
CA PRO A 39 -5.10 19.59 9.55
C PRO A 39 -3.86 18.93 10.15
N LYS A 40 -3.55 19.29 11.39
CA LYS A 40 -2.42 18.76 12.18
C LYS A 40 -2.94 18.37 13.56
N VAL A 41 -3.02 17.06 13.79
CA VAL A 41 -3.62 16.51 15.01
C VAL A 41 -2.69 15.46 15.62
N ALA A 42 -2.45 15.60 16.92
CA ALA A 42 -1.91 14.52 17.75
C ALA A 42 -3.01 13.98 18.68
N VAL A 43 -2.82 12.77 19.17
CA VAL A 43 -3.75 12.10 20.10
C VAL A 43 -3.00 11.78 21.38
N VAL A 44 -3.63 12.05 22.52
CA VAL A 44 -3.09 11.80 23.86
C VAL A 44 -4.09 10.99 24.70
N PRO A 45 -3.66 10.32 25.77
CA PRO A 45 -4.56 9.61 26.69
C PRO A 45 -5.64 10.53 27.27
N GLY A 46 -6.81 9.99 27.55
CA GLY A 46 -7.99 10.73 28.01
C GLY A 46 -7.85 11.40 29.38
N GLU A 47 -6.99 10.86 30.24
CA GLU A 47 -6.65 11.44 31.54
C GLU A 47 -5.78 12.71 31.45
N ALA A 48 -5.12 12.95 30.33
CA ALA A 48 -4.43 14.23 30.09
C ALA A 48 -5.41 15.40 30.12
N SER A 49 -5.00 16.52 30.66
CA SER A 49 -5.87 17.70 30.77
C SER A 49 -5.10 19.00 30.53
N GLY A 50 -5.84 20.07 30.24
CA GLY A 50 -5.29 21.41 30.07
C GLY A 50 -4.77 21.66 28.65
N SER A 51 -3.64 22.37 28.59
CA SER A 51 -3.01 22.83 27.34
C SER A 51 -1.87 21.92 26.91
N PHE A 52 -1.54 22.01 25.62
CA PHE A 52 -0.32 21.47 25.03
C PHE A 52 0.46 22.58 24.34
N THR A 53 1.75 22.36 24.07
CA THR A 53 2.58 23.31 23.34
C THR A 53 3.30 22.63 22.18
N VAL A 54 3.52 23.39 21.09
CA VAL A 54 4.49 23.03 20.05
C VAL A 54 5.75 23.83 20.30
N THR A 55 6.90 23.14 20.40
CA THR A 55 8.20 23.74 20.73
C THR A 55 9.24 23.36 19.69
N THR A 56 10.39 24.08 19.73
CA THR A 56 11.61 23.61 19.08
C THR A 56 12.04 22.26 19.66
N PRO A 57 12.79 21.42 18.91
CA PRO A 57 13.18 20.07 19.39
C PRO A 57 14.01 20.07 20.67
N ASP A 58 14.72 21.18 20.96
CA ASP A 58 15.48 21.36 22.21
C ASP A 58 14.62 21.87 23.38
N GLY A 59 13.31 22.07 23.18
CA GLY A 59 12.36 22.53 24.18
C GLY A 59 12.49 23.98 24.61
N LYS A 60 13.44 24.75 24.05
CA LYS A 60 13.77 26.09 24.54
C LYS A 60 12.75 27.17 24.13
N GLN A 61 12.07 26.97 23.01
CA GLN A 61 11.13 27.98 22.51
C GLN A 61 9.74 27.35 22.31
N THR A 62 8.76 27.89 23.02
CA THR A 62 7.33 27.61 22.75
C THR A 62 6.88 28.48 21.58
N LEU A 63 6.30 27.84 20.57
CA LEU A 63 5.91 28.48 19.32
C LEU A 63 4.40 28.51 19.11
N PHE A 64 3.67 27.58 19.76
CA PHE A 64 2.23 27.51 19.74
C PHE A 64 1.71 26.89 21.04
N THR A 65 0.55 27.34 21.50
CA THR A 65 -0.15 26.78 22.66
C THR A 65 -1.59 26.48 22.22
N GLY A 66 -2.07 25.27 22.48
CA GLY A 66 -3.44 24.83 22.22
C GLY A 66 -4.08 24.18 23.44
N GLN A 67 -5.38 23.95 23.37
CA GLN A 67 -6.15 23.23 24.39
C GLN A 67 -6.45 21.81 23.88
N LEU A 68 -6.40 20.83 24.79
CA LEU A 68 -6.84 19.46 24.50
C LEU A 68 -8.37 19.44 24.34
N SER A 69 -8.86 18.60 23.40
CA SER A 69 -10.31 18.41 23.20
C SER A 69 -10.98 17.76 24.41
N GLU A 70 -12.31 17.69 24.38
CA GLU A 70 -13.05 16.77 25.24
C GLU A 70 -12.59 15.32 25.03
N VAL A 71 -12.87 14.45 26.05
CA VAL A 71 -12.56 13.02 25.99
C VAL A 71 -13.36 12.36 24.88
N ARG A 72 -12.70 11.50 24.11
CA ARG A 72 -13.29 10.67 23.08
C ARG A 72 -13.21 9.21 23.48
N THR A 73 -14.26 8.47 23.17
CA THR A 73 -14.36 7.03 23.37
C THR A 73 -14.81 6.36 22.08
N ASN A 74 -14.37 5.13 21.86
CA ASN A 74 -14.83 4.31 20.75
C ASN A 74 -14.96 2.86 21.26
N ASP A 75 -16.03 2.19 20.91
CA ASP A 75 -16.32 0.80 21.34
C ASP A 75 -15.29 -0.23 20.81
N LEU A 76 -14.49 0.16 19.82
CA LEU A 76 -13.43 -0.68 19.22
C LEU A 76 -12.05 -0.43 19.83
N SER A 77 -11.93 0.53 20.75
CA SER A 77 -10.69 0.87 21.43
C SER A 77 -10.88 0.82 22.94
N SER A 78 -9.97 0.21 23.65
CA SER A 78 -9.94 0.29 25.13
C SER A 78 -9.52 1.67 25.63
N LYS A 79 -8.99 2.51 24.75
CA LYS A 79 -8.39 3.82 25.09
C LYS A 79 -9.42 4.94 25.04
N GLN A 80 -9.49 5.70 26.13
CA GLN A 80 -10.03 7.05 26.09
C GLN A 80 -8.95 8.01 25.62
N THR A 81 -9.30 8.94 24.74
CA THR A 81 -8.31 9.83 24.11
C THR A 81 -8.79 11.29 24.11
N ARG A 82 -7.85 12.21 23.89
CA ARG A 82 -8.11 13.61 23.58
C ARG A 82 -7.28 14.01 22.37
N LEU A 83 -7.77 14.98 21.60
CA LEU A 83 -7.04 15.53 20.47
C LEU A 83 -6.29 16.80 20.88
N ALA A 84 -5.05 16.88 20.42
CA ALA A 84 -4.24 18.09 20.41
C ALA A 84 -4.22 18.62 18.96
N ASP A 85 -5.14 19.54 18.64
CA ASP A 85 -5.23 20.17 17.33
C ASP A 85 -4.34 21.42 17.27
N PHE A 86 -3.32 21.38 16.43
CA PHE A 86 -2.40 22.50 16.16
C PHE A 86 -2.45 22.94 14.69
N SER A 87 -3.58 22.73 14.02
CA SER A 87 -3.79 23.09 12.61
C SER A 87 -3.52 24.58 12.32
N ALA A 88 -3.77 25.45 13.29
CA ALA A 88 -3.48 26.88 13.18
C ALA A 88 -1.98 27.21 13.14
N PHE A 89 -1.10 26.29 13.58
CA PHE A 89 0.35 26.47 13.51
C PHE A 89 0.87 26.04 12.13
N THR A 90 1.18 27.02 11.28
CA THR A 90 1.51 26.79 9.85
C THR A 90 3.00 26.95 9.51
N ARG A 91 3.85 27.30 10.51
CA ARG A 91 5.28 27.56 10.29
C ARG A 91 6.03 26.30 9.89
N PRO A 92 6.77 26.30 8.75
CA PRO A 92 7.65 25.19 8.40
C PRO A 92 8.82 25.04 9.36
N GLY A 93 9.29 23.79 9.58
CA GLY A 93 10.41 23.49 10.47
C GLY A 93 10.32 22.12 11.11
N ASN A 94 11.21 21.88 12.10
CA ASN A 94 11.22 20.66 12.92
C ASN A 94 10.71 21.02 14.31
N PHE A 95 9.81 20.19 14.85
CA PHE A 95 9.12 20.49 16.11
C PHE A 95 8.89 19.22 16.93
N VAL A 96 8.55 19.42 18.20
CA VAL A 96 7.95 18.42 19.09
C VAL A 96 6.71 19.01 19.73
N LEU A 97 5.77 18.15 20.11
CA LEU A 97 4.58 18.51 20.88
C LEU A 97 4.83 18.12 22.34
N ASN A 98 4.62 19.04 23.26
CA ASN A 98 4.78 18.81 24.70
C ASN A 98 3.43 18.90 25.40
N VAL A 99 3.11 17.88 26.21
CA VAL A 99 1.92 17.81 27.05
C VAL A 99 2.36 17.70 28.50
N PRO A 100 1.99 18.63 29.38
CA PRO A 100 2.33 18.58 30.79
C PRO A 100 1.91 17.27 31.43
N GLY A 101 2.82 16.64 32.15
CA GLY A 101 2.59 15.34 32.78
C GLY A 101 2.81 14.11 31.90
N LEU A 102 2.80 14.25 30.56
CA LEU A 102 3.08 13.16 29.62
C LEU A 102 4.50 13.23 29.02
N GLY A 103 5.05 14.42 28.84
CA GLY A 103 6.34 14.64 28.19
C GLY A 103 6.23 15.14 26.76
N VAL A 104 7.21 14.79 25.90
CA VAL A 104 7.32 15.26 24.52
C VAL A 104 7.05 14.15 23.51
N SER A 105 6.48 14.52 22.38
CA SER A 105 6.24 13.59 21.26
C SER A 105 7.54 13.17 20.57
N TYR A 106 7.47 12.19 19.70
CA TYR A 106 8.46 12.03 18.62
C TYR A 106 8.57 13.34 17.83
N PRO A 107 9.77 13.70 17.33
CA PRO A 107 9.94 14.87 16.47
C PRO A 107 9.19 14.70 15.15
N PHE A 108 8.63 15.80 14.65
CA PHE A 108 7.94 15.85 13.37
C PHE A 108 8.34 17.08 12.55
N VAL A 109 8.10 17.00 11.25
CA VAL A 109 8.40 18.09 10.30
C VAL A 109 7.10 18.75 9.84
N ILE A 110 7.09 20.07 9.69
CA ILE A 110 6.07 20.78 8.92
C ILE A 110 6.73 21.27 7.64
N ALA A 111 6.28 20.76 6.49
CA ALA A 111 6.85 21.11 5.18
C ALA A 111 5.83 20.92 4.03
N PRO A 112 5.97 21.67 2.91
CA PRO A 112 5.03 21.58 1.79
C PRO A 112 4.95 20.22 1.07
N ASN A 113 6.02 19.41 1.12
CA ASN A 113 6.13 18.10 0.43
C ASN A 113 6.57 17.01 1.42
N VAL A 114 6.03 17.07 2.62
CA VAL A 114 6.49 16.28 3.75
C VAL A 114 6.40 14.76 3.52
N HIS A 115 5.42 14.29 2.77
CA HIS A 115 5.25 12.87 2.47
C HIS A 115 5.87 12.40 1.14
N GLN A 116 6.55 13.26 0.39
CA GLN A 116 7.18 12.86 -0.88
C GLN A 116 8.18 11.72 -0.71
N LYS A 117 9.00 11.75 0.38
CA LYS A 117 9.95 10.67 0.67
C LYS A 117 9.25 9.36 1.02
N VAL A 118 8.08 9.43 1.67
CA VAL A 118 7.25 8.26 1.98
C VAL A 118 6.71 7.64 0.68
N ALA A 119 6.17 8.45 -0.23
CA ALA A 119 5.70 7.99 -1.52
C ALA A 119 6.83 7.34 -2.34
N ILE A 120 8.00 7.98 -2.43
CA ILE A 120 9.18 7.45 -3.12
C ILE A 120 9.63 6.13 -2.48
N GLY A 121 9.73 6.07 -1.15
CA GLY A 121 10.19 4.88 -0.42
C GLY A 121 9.23 3.70 -0.59
N SER A 122 7.92 3.95 -0.54
CA SER A 122 6.92 2.89 -0.72
C SER A 122 6.83 2.39 -2.17
N ILE A 123 7.06 3.23 -3.19
CA ILE A 123 7.25 2.77 -4.58
C ILE A 123 8.50 1.90 -4.66
N LYS A 124 9.60 2.33 -4.04
CA LYS A 124 10.86 1.56 -4.02
C LYS A 124 10.72 0.23 -3.27
N GLY A 125 9.76 0.08 -2.38
CA GLY A 125 9.41 -1.21 -1.78
C GLY A 125 9.19 -2.32 -2.82
N PHE A 126 8.58 -2.00 -3.97
CA PHE A 126 8.40 -2.96 -5.07
C PHE A 126 9.72 -3.36 -5.75
N TYR A 127 10.68 -2.44 -5.86
CA TYR A 127 12.02 -2.79 -6.35
C TYR A 127 12.68 -3.87 -5.49
N PHE A 128 12.51 -3.80 -4.17
CA PHE A 128 13.05 -4.83 -3.27
C PHE A 128 12.35 -6.19 -3.43
N GLN A 129 11.12 -6.21 -3.92
CA GLN A 129 10.35 -7.44 -4.21
C GLN A 129 10.64 -8.02 -5.61
N ARG A 130 11.48 -7.40 -6.44
CA ARG A 130 11.80 -7.93 -7.78
C ARG A 130 12.34 -9.34 -7.74
N VAL A 131 11.78 -10.23 -8.57
CA VAL A 131 12.20 -11.61 -8.79
C VAL A 131 13.17 -11.69 -9.96
N SER A 132 14.00 -12.73 -10.03
CA SER A 132 14.89 -13.06 -11.15
C SER A 132 16.01 -12.04 -11.42
N THR A 133 16.34 -11.18 -10.47
CA THR A 133 17.39 -10.18 -10.63
C THR A 133 18.15 -9.94 -9.34
N ALA A 134 19.45 -9.64 -9.45
CA ALA A 134 20.22 -9.14 -8.33
C ALA A 134 19.81 -7.71 -7.99
N LEU A 135 19.87 -7.34 -6.73
CA LEU A 135 19.68 -5.98 -6.25
C LEU A 135 21.05 -5.42 -5.82
N PRO A 136 21.76 -4.70 -6.71
CA PRO A 136 23.11 -4.21 -6.39
C PRO A 136 23.07 -3.07 -5.37
N ALA A 137 24.11 -2.97 -4.53
CA ALA A 137 24.23 -1.99 -3.45
C ALA A 137 24.09 -0.53 -3.92
N LYS A 138 24.44 -0.22 -5.17
CA LYS A 138 24.21 1.11 -5.77
C LYS A 138 22.75 1.58 -5.64
N TYR A 139 21.80 0.67 -5.74
CA TYR A 139 20.35 0.96 -5.68
C TYR A 139 19.71 0.44 -4.40
N ALA A 140 20.17 -0.69 -3.88
CA ALA A 140 19.59 -1.35 -2.71
C ALA A 140 20.27 -0.98 -1.37
N GLY A 141 21.43 -0.32 -1.39
CA GLY A 141 22.16 0.01 -0.16
C GLY A 141 22.56 -1.24 0.62
N ALA A 142 22.25 -1.24 1.92
CA ALA A 142 22.54 -2.36 2.82
C ALA A 142 21.72 -3.62 2.51
N TRP A 143 20.57 -3.49 1.83
CA TRP A 143 19.68 -4.60 1.45
C TRP A 143 19.99 -5.16 0.05
N ALA A 144 21.26 -5.04 -0.39
CA ALA A 144 21.74 -5.65 -1.62
C ALA A 144 21.70 -7.18 -1.51
N ARG A 145 21.29 -7.85 -2.60
CA ARG A 145 21.21 -9.31 -2.63
C ARG A 145 21.50 -9.88 -4.00
N PRO A 146 21.95 -11.14 -4.10
CA PRO A 146 22.03 -11.88 -5.36
C PRO A 146 20.65 -12.07 -6.00
N ALA A 147 20.64 -12.52 -7.26
CA ALA A 147 19.41 -12.93 -7.93
C ALA A 147 18.90 -14.25 -7.35
N GLY A 148 17.63 -14.28 -6.97
CA GLY A 148 16.92 -15.50 -6.60
C GLY A 148 15.85 -15.84 -7.64
N HIS A 149 15.42 -17.12 -7.68
CA HIS A 149 14.31 -17.60 -8.52
C HIS A 149 14.41 -17.10 -9.98
N PRO A 150 15.35 -17.59 -10.78
CA PRO A 150 15.50 -17.16 -12.17
C PRO A 150 14.22 -17.41 -13.00
N ASP A 151 13.39 -18.38 -12.59
CA ASP A 151 12.11 -18.76 -13.19
C ASP A 151 12.20 -19.01 -14.72
N THR A 152 13.36 -19.48 -15.18
CA THR A 152 13.60 -19.90 -16.57
C THR A 152 13.19 -21.34 -16.83
N GLU A 153 13.01 -22.15 -15.78
CA GLU A 153 12.66 -23.57 -15.82
C GLU A 153 11.49 -23.86 -14.90
N VAL A 154 10.33 -23.23 -15.17
CA VAL A 154 9.09 -23.42 -14.42
C VAL A 154 8.31 -24.58 -15.02
N LEU A 155 7.83 -25.50 -14.20
CA LEU A 155 7.13 -26.69 -14.63
C LEU A 155 5.61 -26.44 -14.74
N VAL A 156 5.00 -26.96 -15.79
CA VAL A 156 3.54 -27.06 -15.83
C VAL A 156 3.11 -28.15 -14.85
N HIS A 157 2.42 -27.76 -13.77
CA HIS A 157 1.86 -28.68 -12.79
C HIS A 157 0.78 -29.56 -13.41
N SER A 158 0.55 -30.76 -12.90
CA SER A 158 -0.46 -31.69 -13.42
C SER A 158 -1.88 -31.10 -13.46
N SER A 159 -2.23 -30.19 -12.52
CA SER A 159 -3.49 -29.45 -12.54
C SER A 159 -3.61 -28.41 -13.67
N ALA A 160 -2.50 -28.06 -14.31
CA ALA A 160 -2.43 -27.07 -15.39
C ALA A 160 -2.22 -27.73 -16.77
N ALA A 161 -2.11 -29.04 -16.81
CA ALA A 161 -1.78 -29.79 -18.02
C ALA A 161 -2.83 -29.61 -19.13
N SER A 162 -2.37 -29.52 -20.36
CA SER A 162 -3.19 -29.50 -21.58
C SER A 162 -2.50 -30.33 -22.67
N PRO A 163 -3.18 -30.65 -23.77
CA PRO A 163 -2.56 -31.36 -24.89
C PRO A 163 -1.32 -30.64 -25.47
N GLN A 164 -1.32 -29.30 -25.46
CA GLN A 164 -0.24 -28.48 -25.98
C GLN A 164 0.87 -28.25 -24.93
N ARG A 165 0.52 -28.38 -23.65
CA ARG A 165 1.43 -28.24 -22.51
C ARG A 165 1.16 -29.34 -21.48
N PRO A 166 1.65 -30.58 -21.71
CA PRO A 166 1.56 -31.69 -20.76
C PRO A 166 2.20 -31.35 -19.41
N ALA A 167 1.83 -32.09 -18.36
CA ALA A 167 2.49 -31.98 -17.06
C ALA A 167 4.01 -32.17 -17.20
N GLY A 168 4.78 -31.35 -16.48
CA GLY A 168 6.25 -31.35 -16.57
C GLY A 168 6.82 -30.55 -17.75
N THR A 169 5.98 -29.99 -18.64
CA THR A 169 6.49 -29.04 -19.66
C THR A 169 7.20 -27.88 -18.98
N VAL A 170 8.40 -27.56 -19.46
CA VAL A 170 9.18 -26.42 -18.96
C VAL A 170 8.78 -25.15 -19.70
N ILE A 171 8.50 -24.11 -18.95
CA ILE A 171 8.24 -22.76 -19.47
C ILE A 171 9.17 -21.76 -18.79
N SER A 172 9.46 -20.63 -19.47
CA SER A 172 10.20 -19.51 -18.87
C SER A 172 9.26 -18.40 -18.46
N SER A 173 9.29 -18.02 -17.18
CA SER A 173 8.41 -17.00 -16.60
C SER A 173 9.15 -16.10 -15.59
N PRO A 174 10.27 -15.45 -16.02
CA PRO A 174 11.09 -14.60 -15.15
C PRO A 174 10.41 -13.28 -14.82
N ARG A 175 11.05 -12.50 -13.93
CA ARG A 175 10.57 -11.19 -13.44
C ARG A 175 9.35 -11.33 -12.52
N GLY A 176 8.61 -10.23 -12.37
CA GLY A 176 7.55 -10.11 -11.39
C GLY A 176 8.05 -9.71 -10.01
N TRP A 177 7.15 -9.60 -9.07
CA TRP A 177 7.42 -9.34 -7.67
C TRP A 177 7.10 -10.57 -6.83
N TYR A 178 7.87 -10.78 -5.77
CA TYR A 178 7.45 -11.61 -4.66
C TYR A 178 6.17 -11.00 -4.07
N ASP A 179 5.21 -11.84 -3.73
CA ASP A 179 3.86 -11.41 -3.36
C ASP A 179 3.80 -10.72 -1.99
N ALA A 180 4.40 -11.38 -1.01
CA ALA A 180 4.29 -10.97 0.38
C ALA A 180 5.61 -11.26 1.12
N GLY A 181 5.54 -11.78 2.35
CA GLY A 181 6.69 -12.30 3.04
C GLY A 181 7.28 -13.56 2.42
N ASP A 182 6.59 -14.20 1.49
CA ASP A 182 6.99 -15.39 0.74
C ASP A 182 7.59 -15.06 -0.64
N TYR A 183 8.00 -16.12 -1.37
CA TYR A 183 8.68 -15.99 -2.67
C TYR A 183 7.82 -16.39 -3.88
N ASN A 184 6.51 -16.57 -3.70
CA ASN A 184 5.61 -16.95 -4.78
C ASN A 184 5.04 -15.71 -5.51
N LYS A 185 4.40 -15.95 -6.67
CA LYS A 185 3.81 -14.92 -7.52
C LYS A 185 2.39 -15.33 -7.88
N TYR A 186 1.41 -14.46 -7.56
CA TYR A 186 -0.02 -14.74 -7.72
C TYR A 186 -0.66 -13.72 -8.64
N ILE A 187 -1.44 -14.17 -9.63
CA ILE A 187 -2.02 -13.26 -10.63
C ILE A 187 -3.11 -12.37 -10.02
N VAL A 188 -4.00 -12.91 -9.20
CA VAL A 188 -5.08 -12.10 -8.60
C VAL A 188 -4.52 -11.00 -7.69
N ASN A 189 -3.50 -11.31 -6.90
CA ASN A 189 -2.86 -10.34 -6.02
C ASN A 189 -2.04 -9.30 -6.79
N SER A 190 -1.30 -9.73 -7.81
CA SER A 190 -0.65 -8.81 -8.77
C SER A 190 -1.68 -7.99 -9.55
N GLY A 191 -2.87 -8.53 -9.81
CA GLY A 191 -3.97 -7.86 -10.50
C GLY A 191 -4.38 -6.58 -9.80
N ILE A 192 -4.89 -6.69 -8.57
CA ILE A 192 -5.30 -5.51 -7.77
C ILE A 192 -4.13 -4.55 -7.54
N THR A 193 -2.91 -5.07 -7.31
CA THR A 193 -1.69 -4.26 -7.13
C THR A 193 -1.42 -3.38 -8.35
N MET A 194 -1.36 -3.99 -9.53
CA MET A 194 -1.12 -3.30 -10.79
C MET A 194 -2.24 -2.32 -11.13
N GLY A 195 -3.51 -2.73 -10.98
CA GLY A 195 -4.67 -1.86 -11.23
C GLY A 195 -4.65 -0.60 -10.36
N THR A 196 -4.30 -0.73 -9.09
CA THR A 196 -4.17 0.40 -8.16
C THR A 196 -3.04 1.35 -8.57
N LEU A 197 -1.85 0.83 -8.88
CA LEU A 197 -0.69 1.66 -9.24
C LEU A 197 -0.81 2.28 -10.63
N LEU A 198 -1.37 1.58 -11.61
CA LEU A 198 -1.70 2.16 -12.91
C LEU A 198 -2.73 3.27 -12.76
N SER A 199 -3.72 3.13 -11.88
CA SER A 199 -4.69 4.17 -11.55
C SER A 199 -4.04 5.41 -10.93
N LEU A 200 -3.04 5.24 -10.07
CA LEU A 200 -2.25 6.36 -9.55
C LEU A 200 -1.61 7.15 -10.69
N TYR A 201 -1.02 6.46 -11.66
CA TYR A 201 -0.41 7.14 -12.82
C TYR A 201 -1.46 7.87 -13.67
N GLU A 202 -2.61 7.23 -13.96
CA GLU A 202 -3.70 7.86 -14.73
C GLU A 202 -4.28 9.09 -14.00
N ASP A 203 -4.29 9.09 -12.68
CA ASP A 203 -4.86 10.16 -11.86
C ASP A 203 -3.90 11.32 -11.61
N TYR A 204 -2.59 11.05 -11.46
CA TYR A 204 -1.55 12.01 -11.09
C TYR A 204 -0.28 11.90 -11.97
N PRO A 205 -0.40 11.92 -13.32
CA PRO A 205 0.74 11.63 -14.20
C PRO A 205 1.91 12.61 -14.01
N ALA A 206 1.64 13.92 -13.85
CA ALA A 206 2.68 14.93 -13.65
C ALA A 206 3.46 14.73 -12.33
N TYR A 207 2.76 14.31 -11.28
CA TYR A 207 3.40 14.01 -10.00
C TYR A 207 4.28 12.75 -10.13
N CYS A 208 3.77 11.67 -10.70
CA CYS A 208 4.53 10.43 -10.92
C CYS A 208 5.78 10.68 -11.79
N GLN A 209 5.70 11.53 -12.82
CA GLN A 209 6.84 11.94 -13.63
C GLN A 209 7.92 12.69 -12.84
N SER A 210 7.56 13.33 -11.74
CA SER A 210 8.49 14.10 -10.90
C SER A 210 9.22 13.28 -9.85
N LEU A 211 8.81 12.03 -9.62
CA LEU A 211 9.39 11.14 -8.62
C LEU A 211 10.64 10.44 -9.18
N GLN A 212 11.64 10.29 -8.33
CA GLN A 212 12.85 9.51 -8.62
C GLN A 212 13.08 8.54 -7.47
N THR A 213 13.02 7.25 -7.77
CA THR A 213 13.09 6.17 -6.77
C THR A 213 14.49 5.58 -6.63
N ASN A 214 15.44 6.00 -7.47
CA ASN A 214 16.78 5.45 -7.49
C ASN A 214 16.77 3.92 -7.72
N ILE A 215 16.13 3.50 -8.81
CA ILE A 215 16.17 2.14 -9.35
C ILE A 215 17.11 2.10 -10.58
N PRO A 216 17.50 0.92 -11.10
CA PRO A 216 18.40 0.84 -12.25
C PRO A 216 17.96 1.63 -13.48
N GLU A 217 16.66 1.77 -13.67
CA GLU A 217 16.01 2.46 -14.78
C GLU A 217 15.87 3.98 -14.56
N SER A 218 16.06 4.48 -13.32
CA SER A 218 15.92 5.91 -13.02
C SER A 218 16.77 6.78 -13.95
N GLY A 219 16.14 7.80 -14.51
CA GLY A 219 16.78 8.74 -15.43
C GLY A 219 16.60 8.38 -16.91
N ASN A 220 15.92 7.30 -17.25
CA ASN A 220 15.45 7.03 -18.60
C ASN A 220 14.24 7.96 -18.95
N ALA A 221 13.55 7.72 -20.06
CA ALA A 221 12.42 8.54 -20.49
C ALA A 221 11.06 8.07 -19.98
N LEU A 222 11.02 6.96 -19.22
CA LEU A 222 9.84 6.52 -18.50
C LEU A 222 9.85 7.08 -17.06
N PRO A 223 8.70 7.41 -16.47
CA PRO A 223 8.61 7.60 -15.04
C PRO A 223 9.01 6.35 -14.25
N ASP A 224 9.79 6.49 -13.18
CA ASP A 224 10.28 5.37 -12.38
C ASP A 224 9.14 4.44 -11.90
N LEU A 225 7.96 4.98 -11.59
CA LEU A 225 6.79 4.18 -11.27
C LEU A 225 6.42 3.24 -12.43
N LEU A 226 6.43 3.71 -13.66
CA LEU A 226 6.10 2.87 -14.82
C LEU A 226 7.19 1.86 -15.15
N ASP A 227 8.47 2.18 -14.90
CA ASP A 227 9.55 1.21 -15.02
C ASP A 227 9.37 0.06 -14.02
N GLU A 228 8.99 0.37 -12.79
CA GLU A 228 8.72 -0.65 -11.78
C GLU A 228 7.49 -1.51 -12.14
N LEU A 229 6.41 -0.88 -12.60
CA LEU A 229 5.22 -1.60 -13.08
C LEU A 229 5.53 -2.49 -14.28
N LEU A 230 6.40 -2.03 -15.18
CA LEU A 230 6.81 -2.80 -16.35
C LEU A 230 7.53 -4.09 -15.96
N TRP A 231 8.26 -4.12 -14.82
CA TRP A 231 8.90 -5.31 -14.31
C TRP A 231 7.91 -6.42 -14.03
N ASN A 232 6.81 -6.11 -13.35
CA ASN A 232 5.77 -7.09 -13.05
C ASN A 232 4.85 -7.39 -14.24
N LEU A 233 4.53 -6.38 -15.04
CA LEU A 233 3.70 -6.54 -16.25
C LEU A 233 4.28 -7.56 -17.23
N ARG A 234 5.61 -7.55 -17.41
CA ARG A 234 6.31 -8.50 -18.27
C ARG A 234 6.23 -9.93 -17.74
N TRP A 235 6.26 -10.13 -16.43
CA TRP A 235 5.99 -11.44 -15.85
C TRP A 235 4.54 -11.86 -16.07
N MET A 236 3.56 -10.99 -15.80
CA MET A 236 2.15 -11.32 -16.02
C MET A 236 1.90 -11.80 -17.45
N LEU A 237 2.50 -11.16 -18.45
CA LEU A 237 2.38 -11.59 -19.86
C LEU A 237 2.86 -13.03 -20.10
N THR A 238 3.85 -13.52 -19.34
CA THR A 238 4.32 -14.92 -19.46
C THR A 238 3.37 -15.94 -18.85
N MET A 239 2.42 -15.49 -18.02
CA MET A 239 1.43 -16.35 -17.37
C MET A 239 0.22 -16.66 -18.28
N GLN A 240 0.14 -16.03 -19.44
CA GLN A 240 -0.86 -16.37 -20.45
C GLN A 240 -0.41 -17.58 -21.28
N ASP A 241 -1.24 -18.60 -21.35
CA ASP A 241 -0.99 -19.74 -22.25
C ASP A 241 -1.20 -19.29 -23.71
N PRO A 242 -0.17 -19.38 -24.56
CA PRO A 242 -0.28 -18.98 -25.96
C PRO A 242 -1.24 -19.85 -26.78
N ALA A 243 -1.54 -21.07 -26.34
CA ALA A 243 -2.41 -21.99 -27.06
C ALA A 243 -3.88 -21.52 -27.02
N ASP A 244 -4.40 -21.14 -25.84
CA ASP A 244 -5.81 -20.82 -25.65
C ASP A 244 -6.09 -19.42 -25.08
N GLY A 245 -5.06 -18.73 -24.57
CA GLY A 245 -5.21 -17.40 -23.97
C GLY A 245 -5.59 -17.40 -22.48
N GLY A 246 -5.78 -18.57 -21.87
CA GLY A 246 -6.05 -18.71 -20.45
C GLY A 246 -4.86 -18.34 -19.56
N ILE A 247 -5.12 -17.97 -18.33
CA ILE A 247 -4.11 -17.46 -17.40
C ILE A 247 -3.88 -18.45 -16.27
N TYR A 248 -2.64 -18.87 -16.06
CA TYR A 248 -2.24 -19.67 -14.91
C TYR A 248 -2.44 -18.85 -13.62
N HIS A 249 -3.06 -19.47 -12.60
CA HIS A 249 -3.47 -18.78 -11.38
C HIS A 249 -2.27 -18.20 -10.60
N LYS A 250 -1.20 -18.98 -10.49
CA LYS A 250 0.04 -18.56 -9.81
C LYS A 250 1.26 -19.30 -10.34
N LEU A 251 2.46 -18.74 -10.04
CA LEU A 251 3.75 -19.37 -10.15
C LEU A 251 4.31 -19.58 -8.74
N THR A 252 4.54 -20.83 -8.34
CA THR A 252 4.72 -21.18 -6.93
C THR A 252 5.64 -22.37 -6.73
N ASN A 253 6.26 -22.45 -5.56
CA ASN A 253 6.82 -23.68 -5.02
C ASN A 253 5.67 -24.59 -4.55
N ALA A 254 5.93 -25.87 -4.34
CA ALA A 254 4.94 -26.77 -3.76
C ALA A 254 4.61 -26.40 -2.29
N LYS A 255 5.62 -25.94 -1.54
CA LYS A 255 5.51 -25.48 -0.14
C LYS A 255 6.23 -24.15 0.02
N PHE A 256 5.89 -23.40 1.06
CA PHE A 256 6.63 -22.20 1.41
C PHE A 256 8.09 -22.53 1.77
N ASP A 257 9.00 -21.68 1.29
CA ASP A 257 10.40 -21.74 1.74
C ASP A 257 10.52 -21.28 3.21
N GLY A 258 11.61 -21.67 3.88
CA GLY A 258 11.97 -21.15 5.19
C GLY A 258 12.36 -19.68 5.19
N MET A 259 12.73 -19.16 6.37
CA MET A 259 13.27 -17.80 6.51
C MET A 259 14.75 -17.78 6.03
N VAL A 260 14.93 -17.80 4.73
CA VAL A 260 16.24 -17.81 4.03
C VAL A 260 16.21 -16.77 2.91
N MET A 261 17.39 -16.37 2.43
CA MET A 261 17.49 -15.47 1.27
C MET A 261 17.03 -16.16 -0.02
N PRO A 262 16.49 -15.39 -1.01
CA PRO A 262 15.88 -15.98 -2.21
C PRO A 262 16.87 -16.75 -3.10
N ASP A 263 18.15 -16.43 -3.07
CA ASP A 263 19.19 -17.15 -3.79
C ASP A 263 19.56 -18.52 -3.17
N ALA A 264 19.13 -18.77 -1.93
CA ALA A 264 19.26 -20.08 -1.28
C ALA A 264 18.09 -21.04 -1.60
N CYS A 265 17.07 -20.59 -2.32
CA CYS A 265 15.89 -21.38 -2.67
C CYS A 265 16.10 -22.08 -4.03
N HIS A 266 16.08 -23.43 -4.02
CA HIS A 266 16.34 -24.26 -5.20
C HIS A 266 15.25 -25.29 -5.47
N THR A 267 14.11 -25.18 -4.79
CA THR A 267 12.98 -26.10 -4.99
C THR A 267 12.29 -25.86 -6.34
N PRO A 268 11.75 -26.91 -7.01
CA PRO A 268 11.01 -26.74 -8.25
C PRO A 268 9.87 -25.74 -8.13
N ARG A 269 9.66 -24.98 -9.19
CA ARG A 269 8.55 -24.02 -9.28
C ARG A 269 7.57 -24.44 -10.35
N TYR A 270 6.29 -24.14 -10.13
CA TYR A 270 5.18 -24.61 -10.93
C TYR A 270 4.25 -23.45 -11.32
N VAL A 271 3.70 -23.52 -12.55
CA VAL A 271 2.44 -22.87 -12.86
C VAL A 271 1.31 -23.87 -12.63
N VAL A 272 0.22 -23.43 -12.00
CA VAL A 272 -0.91 -24.28 -11.61
C VAL A 272 -2.14 -23.97 -12.45
N GLN A 273 -3.24 -24.69 -12.20
CA GLN A 273 -4.52 -24.54 -12.93
C GLN A 273 -4.80 -23.11 -13.37
N LYS A 274 -5.28 -22.93 -14.58
CA LYS A 274 -5.85 -21.66 -15.05
C LYS A 274 -7.15 -21.36 -14.30
N GLY A 275 -7.43 -20.07 -14.06
CA GLY A 275 -8.64 -19.66 -13.34
C GLY A 275 -9.33 -18.47 -13.98
N THR A 276 -10.66 -18.39 -13.81
CA THR A 276 -11.47 -17.31 -14.39
C THR A 276 -11.14 -15.97 -13.71
N ALA A 277 -10.99 -15.92 -12.37
CA ALA A 277 -10.54 -14.71 -11.66
C ALA A 277 -9.20 -14.22 -12.22
N ALA A 278 -8.19 -15.10 -12.28
CA ALA A 278 -6.89 -14.75 -12.82
C ALA A 278 -6.96 -14.23 -14.28
N ALA A 279 -7.81 -14.83 -15.11
CA ALA A 279 -7.98 -14.38 -16.50
C ALA A 279 -8.63 -12.99 -16.60
N LEU A 280 -9.60 -12.70 -15.75
CA LEU A 280 -10.31 -11.41 -15.74
C LEU A 280 -9.44 -10.30 -15.15
N ASP A 281 -8.77 -10.54 -14.02
CA ASP A 281 -7.82 -9.60 -13.43
C ASP A 281 -6.68 -9.27 -14.40
N PHE A 282 -6.14 -10.30 -15.04
CA PHE A 282 -5.15 -10.12 -16.10
C PHE A 282 -5.70 -9.27 -17.25
N ALA A 283 -6.92 -9.56 -17.73
CA ALA A 283 -7.54 -8.81 -18.81
C ALA A 283 -7.71 -7.32 -18.43
N ALA A 284 -8.14 -7.03 -17.19
CA ALA A 284 -8.27 -5.69 -16.67
C ALA A 284 -6.92 -4.95 -16.66
N VAL A 285 -5.90 -5.55 -16.04
CA VAL A 285 -4.56 -4.96 -15.96
C VAL A 285 -3.97 -4.72 -17.33
N MET A 286 -4.07 -5.69 -18.25
CA MET A 286 -3.53 -5.56 -19.62
C MET A 286 -4.26 -4.47 -20.41
N ALA A 287 -5.58 -4.35 -20.28
CA ALA A 287 -6.34 -3.29 -20.92
C ALA A 287 -5.94 -1.90 -20.37
N GLN A 288 -5.78 -1.76 -19.06
CA GLN A 288 -5.31 -0.52 -18.43
C GLN A 288 -3.87 -0.19 -18.84
N ALA A 289 -2.96 -1.17 -18.80
CA ALA A 289 -1.57 -1.01 -19.22
C ALA A 289 -1.46 -0.58 -20.70
N ALA A 290 -2.31 -1.11 -21.59
CA ALA A 290 -2.34 -0.70 -22.99
C ALA A 290 -2.59 0.82 -23.12
N ARG A 291 -3.49 1.41 -22.31
CA ARG A 291 -3.73 2.86 -22.29
C ARG A 291 -2.56 3.64 -21.72
N VAL A 292 -2.03 3.18 -20.56
CA VAL A 292 -0.97 3.87 -19.82
C VAL A 292 0.33 3.91 -20.62
N PHE A 293 0.69 2.82 -21.29
CA PHE A 293 1.95 2.72 -22.04
C PHE A 293 1.85 3.19 -23.50
N ALA A 294 0.65 3.45 -24.04
CA ALA A 294 0.50 3.96 -25.40
C ALA A 294 1.29 5.25 -25.70
N PRO A 295 1.34 6.26 -24.80
CA PRO A 295 2.17 7.45 -25.02
C PRO A 295 3.68 7.18 -25.03
N PHE A 296 4.12 6.02 -24.54
CA PHE A 296 5.52 5.62 -24.42
C PHE A 296 5.94 4.59 -25.48
N ALA A 297 5.31 4.60 -26.66
CA ALA A 297 5.58 3.63 -27.73
C ALA A 297 7.05 3.62 -28.21
N ARG A 298 7.80 4.72 -28.04
CA ARG A 298 9.23 4.79 -28.37
C ARG A 298 10.09 4.04 -27.36
N GLN A 299 9.73 4.12 -26.08
CA GLN A 299 10.44 3.49 -24.96
C GLN A 299 10.04 2.01 -24.80
N THR A 300 8.81 1.68 -25.17
CA THR A 300 8.22 0.32 -25.05
C THR A 300 7.56 -0.10 -26.38
N PRO A 301 8.36 -0.31 -27.45
CA PRO A 301 7.82 -0.62 -28.77
C PRO A 301 6.92 -1.87 -28.73
N GLY A 302 5.71 -1.80 -29.27
CA GLY A 302 4.74 -2.88 -29.38
C GLY A 302 4.07 -3.32 -28.06
N LEU A 303 4.47 -2.77 -26.90
CA LEU A 303 3.94 -3.20 -25.60
C LEU A 303 2.44 -2.92 -25.47
N ALA A 304 1.99 -1.72 -25.83
CA ALA A 304 0.57 -1.35 -25.72
C ALA A 304 -0.33 -2.27 -26.58
N ASP A 305 0.10 -2.62 -27.78
CA ASP A 305 -0.61 -3.55 -28.66
C ASP A 305 -0.59 -4.98 -28.14
N SER A 306 0.55 -5.44 -27.61
CA SER A 306 0.67 -6.74 -26.98
C SER A 306 -0.25 -6.86 -25.76
N CYS A 307 -0.28 -5.84 -24.90
CA CYS A 307 -1.18 -5.81 -23.75
C CYS A 307 -2.66 -5.83 -24.19
N ARG A 308 -3.04 -5.01 -25.18
CA ARG A 308 -4.41 -4.99 -25.69
C ARG A 308 -4.83 -6.36 -26.25
N THR A 309 -3.97 -6.99 -27.03
CA THR A 309 -4.22 -8.32 -27.60
C THR A 309 -4.33 -9.38 -26.50
N ALA A 310 -3.43 -9.35 -25.51
CA ALA A 310 -3.44 -10.26 -24.38
C ALA A 310 -4.71 -10.12 -23.53
N ALA A 311 -5.16 -8.86 -23.28
CA ALA A 311 -6.40 -8.58 -22.56
C ALA A 311 -7.63 -9.20 -23.25
N VAL A 312 -7.75 -9.00 -24.58
CA VAL A 312 -8.87 -9.54 -25.35
C VAL A 312 -8.85 -11.07 -25.33
N ARG A 313 -7.69 -11.70 -25.48
CA ARG A 313 -7.57 -13.16 -25.45
C ARG A 313 -7.94 -13.75 -24.09
N ALA A 314 -7.52 -13.10 -23.01
CA ALA A 314 -7.88 -13.55 -21.65
C ALA A 314 -9.37 -13.39 -21.37
N TRP A 315 -9.98 -12.30 -21.81
CA TRP A 315 -11.44 -12.08 -21.76
C TRP A 315 -12.21 -13.17 -22.53
N GLU A 316 -11.80 -13.48 -23.77
CA GLU A 316 -12.47 -14.51 -24.57
C GLU A 316 -12.30 -15.90 -23.96
N TRP A 317 -11.13 -16.20 -23.36
CA TRP A 317 -10.96 -17.43 -22.61
C TRP A 317 -11.93 -17.49 -21.41
N ALA A 318 -12.04 -16.41 -20.63
CA ALA A 318 -12.97 -16.34 -19.49
C ALA A 318 -14.43 -16.52 -19.94
N ARG A 319 -14.82 -15.96 -21.09
CA ARG A 319 -16.17 -16.17 -21.65
C ARG A 319 -16.47 -17.63 -21.99
N GLN A 320 -15.47 -18.37 -22.42
CA GLN A 320 -15.57 -19.81 -22.69
C GLN A 320 -15.50 -20.66 -21.41
N HIS A 321 -14.91 -20.11 -20.35
CA HIS A 321 -14.67 -20.76 -19.06
C HIS A 321 -15.14 -19.84 -17.91
N PRO A 322 -16.45 -19.57 -17.79
CA PRO A 322 -16.95 -18.47 -16.96
C PRO A 322 -16.86 -18.72 -15.44
N ASP A 323 -16.60 -19.95 -15.00
CA ASP A 323 -16.61 -20.35 -13.59
C ASP A 323 -15.54 -21.41 -13.26
N VAL A 324 -14.33 -21.23 -13.77
CA VAL A 324 -13.18 -22.06 -13.37
C VAL A 324 -12.55 -21.45 -12.12
N GLN A 325 -13.01 -21.89 -10.96
CA GLN A 325 -12.49 -21.45 -9.66
C GLN A 325 -11.22 -22.24 -9.29
N TYR A 326 -10.23 -21.56 -8.73
CA TYR A 326 -9.06 -22.21 -8.14
C TYR A 326 -9.39 -22.73 -6.75
N ARG A 327 -9.47 -24.05 -6.57
CA ARG A 327 -9.80 -24.72 -5.32
C ARG A 327 -8.65 -25.61 -4.86
N GLN A 328 -7.65 -24.99 -4.22
CA GLN A 328 -6.38 -25.63 -3.90
C GLN A 328 -6.54 -26.98 -3.17
N ASN A 329 -7.36 -27.03 -2.13
CA ASN A 329 -7.56 -28.26 -1.34
C ASN A 329 -8.24 -29.39 -2.15
N GLU A 330 -9.05 -29.05 -3.13
CA GLU A 330 -9.68 -30.05 -4.03
C GLU A 330 -8.66 -30.53 -5.07
N LEU A 331 -7.88 -29.61 -5.63
CA LEU A 331 -6.83 -29.92 -6.59
C LEU A 331 -5.75 -30.82 -5.97
N ASN A 332 -5.36 -30.59 -4.72
CA ASN A 332 -4.38 -31.39 -3.99
C ASN A 332 -4.83 -32.86 -3.73
N LYS A 333 -6.13 -33.17 -3.88
CA LYS A 333 -6.61 -34.56 -3.80
C LYS A 333 -6.43 -35.32 -5.11
N ALA A 334 -6.30 -34.61 -6.22
CA ALA A 334 -6.28 -35.16 -7.57
C ALA A 334 -4.92 -35.04 -8.27
N PHE A 335 -4.05 -34.14 -7.82
CA PHE A 335 -2.81 -33.77 -8.51
C PHE A 335 -1.61 -33.70 -7.58
N ASP A 336 -0.45 -34.12 -8.07
CA ASP A 336 0.84 -34.06 -7.37
C ASP A 336 1.84 -33.15 -8.12
N PRO A 337 2.79 -32.54 -7.35
CA PRO A 337 2.87 -32.48 -5.89
C PRO A 337 1.76 -31.59 -5.29
N ALA A 338 1.29 -31.88 -4.08
CA ALA A 338 0.34 -31.03 -3.39
C ALA A 338 0.93 -29.60 -3.21
N ILE A 339 0.14 -28.58 -3.56
CA ILE A 339 0.52 -27.16 -3.43
C ILE A 339 -0.08 -26.61 -2.15
N THR A 340 0.76 -26.11 -1.24
CA THR A 340 0.33 -25.62 0.10
C THR A 340 0.70 -24.16 0.36
N THR A 341 1.09 -23.41 -0.67
CA THR A 341 1.31 -21.97 -0.62
C THR A 341 -0.02 -21.21 -0.70
N GLY A 342 -0.03 -19.88 -0.65
CA GLY A 342 -1.24 -19.06 -0.66
C GLY A 342 -2.26 -19.53 -1.71
N ASP A 343 -3.52 -19.64 -1.30
CA ASP A 343 -4.60 -20.15 -2.17
C ASP A 343 -5.09 -19.05 -3.13
N TYR A 344 -5.49 -17.87 -2.59
CA TYR A 344 -6.12 -16.77 -3.33
C TYR A 344 -7.27 -17.23 -4.24
N GLY A 345 -8.00 -18.28 -3.80
CA GLY A 345 -9.14 -18.84 -4.52
C GLY A 345 -10.39 -18.01 -4.32
N ASP A 346 -10.83 -17.29 -5.34
CA ASP A 346 -12.09 -16.55 -5.33
C ASP A 346 -13.27 -17.44 -5.72
N ARG A 347 -14.43 -17.16 -5.11
CA ARG A 347 -15.69 -17.89 -5.35
C ARG A 347 -16.79 -17.03 -5.94
N ASP A 348 -16.65 -15.71 -5.86
CA ASP A 348 -17.59 -14.75 -6.45
C ASP A 348 -16.87 -13.92 -7.51
N LEU A 349 -16.97 -14.34 -8.74
CA LEU A 349 -16.23 -13.76 -9.86
C LEU A 349 -16.93 -12.55 -10.50
N ARG A 350 -18.04 -12.06 -9.90
CA ARG A 350 -18.83 -10.97 -10.50
C ARG A 350 -18.08 -9.65 -10.55
N ASP A 351 -17.24 -9.40 -9.59
CA ASP A 351 -16.48 -8.17 -9.48
C ASP A 351 -15.29 -8.12 -10.43
N GLU A 352 -14.61 -9.25 -10.69
CA GLU A 352 -13.60 -9.36 -11.74
C GLU A 352 -14.21 -9.17 -13.13
N TRP A 353 -15.39 -9.74 -13.38
CA TRP A 353 -16.12 -9.50 -14.63
C TRP A 353 -16.42 -8.01 -14.82
N ILE A 354 -16.84 -7.31 -13.76
CA ILE A 354 -17.14 -5.87 -13.80
C ILE A 354 -15.86 -5.08 -14.07
N TRP A 355 -14.76 -5.39 -13.38
CA TRP A 355 -13.52 -4.67 -13.56
C TRP A 355 -12.93 -4.88 -14.95
N ALA A 356 -12.83 -6.13 -15.43
CA ALA A 356 -12.32 -6.43 -16.76
C ALA A 356 -13.18 -5.78 -17.87
N ALA A 357 -14.51 -5.83 -17.74
CA ALA A 357 -15.42 -5.18 -18.69
C ALA A 357 -15.22 -3.66 -18.72
N ALA A 358 -15.10 -3.02 -17.55
CA ALA A 358 -14.87 -1.58 -17.45
C ALA A 358 -13.55 -1.15 -18.09
N GLU A 359 -12.46 -1.91 -17.85
CA GLU A 359 -11.14 -1.61 -18.40
C GLU A 359 -11.08 -1.82 -19.91
N LEU A 360 -11.62 -2.94 -20.41
CA LEU A 360 -11.71 -3.20 -21.85
C LEU A 360 -12.58 -2.16 -22.55
N TYR A 361 -13.73 -1.79 -21.97
CA TYR A 361 -14.58 -0.72 -22.49
C TYR A 361 -13.83 0.61 -22.53
N ALA A 362 -13.17 1.03 -21.44
CA ALA A 362 -12.42 2.28 -21.40
C ALA A 362 -11.29 2.32 -22.44
N THR A 363 -10.65 1.18 -22.72
CA THR A 363 -9.54 1.05 -23.68
C THR A 363 -10.01 1.01 -25.12
N THR A 364 -11.04 0.21 -25.43
CA THR A 364 -11.45 -0.08 -26.81
C THR A 364 -12.59 0.78 -27.31
N ARG A 365 -13.37 1.38 -26.41
CA ARG A 365 -14.62 2.11 -26.69
C ARG A 365 -15.73 1.23 -27.32
N GLN A 366 -15.65 -0.09 -27.15
CA GLN A 366 -16.64 -1.02 -27.66
C GLN A 366 -17.72 -1.26 -26.60
N ASP A 367 -18.96 -0.87 -26.92
CA ASP A 367 -20.12 -1.04 -26.04
C ASP A 367 -20.42 -2.52 -25.70
N SER A 368 -19.92 -3.47 -26.51
CA SER A 368 -20.05 -4.89 -26.26
C SER A 368 -19.46 -5.33 -24.91
N TYR A 369 -18.34 -4.73 -24.48
CA TYR A 369 -17.80 -5.00 -23.14
C TYR A 369 -18.69 -4.41 -22.03
N TYR A 370 -19.20 -3.20 -22.24
CA TYR A 370 -20.09 -2.53 -21.28
C TYR A 370 -21.38 -3.31 -21.05
N THR A 371 -21.95 -3.92 -22.11
CA THR A 371 -23.20 -4.66 -22.07
C THR A 371 -23.04 -6.15 -21.75
N ALA A 372 -21.80 -6.66 -21.77
CA ALA A 372 -21.53 -8.09 -21.51
C ALA A 372 -21.83 -8.49 -20.06
N VAL A 373 -21.81 -7.55 -19.14
CA VAL A 373 -22.02 -7.76 -17.71
C VAL A 373 -23.02 -6.77 -17.13
N LYS A 374 -23.62 -7.11 -16.00
CA LYS A 374 -24.40 -6.15 -15.21
C LYS A 374 -23.45 -5.34 -14.35
N LEU A 375 -22.99 -4.17 -14.86
CA LEU A 375 -21.99 -3.32 -14.19
C LEU A 375 -22.44 -2.85 -12.80
N PHE A 376 -23.73 -2.68 -12.58
CA PHE A 376 -24.31 -2.24 -11.30
C PHE A 376 -25.29 -3.30 -10.78
N PRO A 377 -24.79 -4.44 -10.25
CA PRO A 377 -25.64 -5.57 -9.84
C PRO A 377 -26.47 -5.25 -8.61
N ASP A 378 -25.98 -4.37 -7.73
CA ASP A 378 -26.57 -3.98 -6.45
C ASP A 378 -26.08 -2.57 -6.04
N GLU A 379 -26.45 -2.11 -4.84
CA GLU A 379 -26.02 -0.82 -4.27
C GLU A 379 -24.75 -0.90 -3.43
N GLN A 380 -24.18 -2.11 -3.24
CA GLN A 380 -23.00 -2.29 -2.39
C GLN A 380 -21.73 -1.74 -3.06
N MET A 381 -20.89 -1.12 -2.24
CA MET A 381 -19.60 -0.55 -2.64
C MET A 381 -18.48 -1.11 -1.75
N PRO A 382 -18.13 -2.41 -1.89
CA PRO A 382 -17.10 -3.02 -1.06
C PRO A 382 -15.73 -2.40 -1.34
N LEU A 383 -14.94 -2.16 -0.29
CA LEU A 383 -13.56 -1.68 -0.44
C LEU A 383 -12.73 -2.69 -1.22
N PRO A 384 -11.79 -2.25 -2.05
CA PRO A 384 -10.94 -3.15 -2.81
C PRO A 384 -10.09 -4.06 -1.91
N SER A 385 -10.06 -5.33 -2.26
CA SER A 385 -9.19 -6.40 -1.75
C SER A 385 -8.91 -7.37 -2.89
N TRP A 386 -8.05 -8.38 -2.68
CA TRP A 386 -7.72 -9.35 -3.73
C TRP A 386 -8.95 -10.11 -4.26
N ASN A 387 -10.00 -10.23 -3.46
CA ASN A 387 -11.28 -10.87 -3.80
C ASN A 387 -12.45 -9.88 -3.92
N GLN A 388 -12.17 -8.59 -4.06
CA GLN A 388 -13.17 -7.53 -4.25
C GLN A 388 -12.57 -6.40 -5.09
N VAL A 389 -12.64 -6.53 -6.40
CA VAL A 389 -11.99 -5.60 -7.35
C VAL A 389 -12.97 -4.68 -8.08
N ARG A 390 -14.27 -4.79 -7.82
CA ARG A 390 -15.35 -4.02 -8.48
C ARG A 390 -15.08 -2.51 -8.53
N LEU A 391 -14.65 -1.92 -7.41
CA LEU A 391 -14.41 -0.48 -7.34
C LEU A 391 -13.30 0.00 -8.29
N LEU A 392 -12.33 -0.82 -8.62
CA LEU A 392 -11.30 -0.45 -9.61
C LEU A 392 -11.93 -0.14 -10.97
N GLY A 393 -12.90 -0.96 -11.38
CA GLY A 393 -13.70 -0.72 -12.59
C GLY A 393 -14.51 0.57 -12.50
N TYR A 394 -15.12 0.85 -11.35
CA TYR A 394 -15.90 2.07 -11.13
C TYR A 394 -15.02 3.33 -11.12
N TYR A 395 -13.81 3.26 -10.57
CA TYR A 395 -12.85 4.34 -10.63
C TYR A 395 -12.47 4.67 -12.09
N THR A 396 -12.23 3.65 -12.89
CA THR A 396 -11.93 3.80 -14.33
C THR A 396 -13.12 4.42 -15.09
N LEU A 397 -14.34 3.92 -14.89
CA LEU A 397 -15.54 4.50 -15.52
C LEU A 397 -15.76 5.96 -15.11
N ALA A 398 -15.54 6.31 -13.84
CA ALA A 398 -15.67 7.68 -13.37
C ALA A 398 -14.58 8.61 -13.96
N ARG A 399 -13.34 8.10 -14.09
CA ARG A 399 -12.19 8.81 -14.67
C ARG A 399 -12.41 9.12 -16.14
N PHE A 400 -12.85 8.16 -16.91
CA PHE A 400 -13.02 8.27 -18.37
C PHE A 400 -14.44 8.60 -18.83
N GLY A 401 -15.37 8.82 -17.92
CA GLY A 401 -16.79 9.01 -18.21
C GLY A 401 -17.08 10.12 -19.21
N ASN A 402 -16.31 11.24 -19.20
CA ASN A 402 -16.49 12.33 -20.14
C ASN A 402 -16.16 11.92 -21.59
N SER A 403 -15.26 10.97 -21.77
CA SER A 403 -14.86 10.42 -23.06
C SER A 403 -15.53 9.09 -23.39
N ALA A 404 -16.50 8.63 -22.57
CA ALA A 404 -17.29 7.44 -22.80
C ALA A 404 -18.22 7.59 -24.03
N THR A 405 -18.73 6.45 -24.52
CA THR A 405 -19.80 6.43 -25.55
C THR A 405 -21.10 6.99 -24.97
N ALA A 406 -22.12 7.16 -25.78
CA ALA A 406 -23.44 7.62 -25.33
C ALA A 406 -24.02 6.70 -24.22
N LEU A 407 -23.78 5.37 -24.33
CA LEU A 407 -24.20 4.38 -23.36
C LEU A 407 -23.54 4.62 -21.98
N GLY A 408 -22.23 4.67 -21.91
CA GLY A 408 -21.53 4.91 -20.65
C GLY A 408 -21.80 6.27 -20.03
N LYS A 409 -22.01 7.32 -20.85
CA LYS A 409 -22.38 8.65 -20.37
C LYS A 409 -23.73 8.68 -19.66
N LYS A 410 -24.67 7.82 -20.05
CA LYS A 410 -26.00 7.73 -19.44
C LYS A 410 -25.91 7.35 -17.95
N ASP A 411 -25.02 6.42 -17.60
CA ASP A 411 -24.91 5.89 -16.25
C ASP A 411 -23.93 6.66 -15.35
N LEU A 412 -23.11 7.53 -15.94
CA LEU A 412 -22.06 8.28 -15.23
C LEU A 412 -22.59 9.13 -14.04
N PRO A 413 -23.73 9.84 -14.13
CA PRO A 413 -24.25 10.61 -12.99
C PRO A 413 -24.60 9.71 -11.80
N ALA A 414 -25.23 8.56 -12.04
CA ALA A 414 -25.59 7.60 -11.00
C ALA A 414 -24.33 6.99 -10.36
N LEU A 415 -23.33 6.63 -11.17
CA LEU A 415 -22.04 6.13 -10.67
C LEU A 415 -21.34 7.14 -9.77
N LYS A 416 -21.23 8.41 -10.21
CA LYS A 416 -20.62 9.47 -9.42
C LYS A 416 -21.35 9.68 -8.10
N LYS A 417 -22.68 9.68 -8.12
CA LYS A 417 -23.50 9.80 -6.90
C LYS A 417 -23.23 8.68 -5.91
N ARG A 418 -23.10 7.42 -6.38
CA ARG A 418 -22.78 6.26 -5.52
C ARG A 418 -21.38 6.39 -4.90
N LEU A 419 -20.39 6.76 -5.71
CA LEU A 419 -19.00 6.93 -5.22
C LEU A 419 -18.90 8.05 -4.18
N ILE A 420 -19.57 9.18 -4.40
CA ILE A 420 -19.64 10.28 -3.43
C ILE A 420 -20.40 9.84 -2.17
N GLY A 421 -21.55 9.18 -2.31
CA GLY A 421 -22.32 8.67 -1.18
C GLY A 421 -21.53 7.68 -0.32
N PHE A 422 -20.71 6.84 -0.93
CA PHE A 422 -19.82 5.95 -0.19
C PHE A 422 -18.73 6.73 0.58
N ALA A 423 -18.14 7.76 -0.04
CA ALA A 423 -17.19 8.64 0.65
C ALA A 423 -17.84 9.42 1.81
N ASP A 424 -19.09 9.89 1.65
CA ASP A 424 -19.87 10.51 2.71
C ASP A 424 -20.08 9.54 3.87
N ASP A 425 -20.41 8.28 3.57
CA ASP A 425 -20.58 7.24 4.59
C ASP A 425 -19.27 6.96 5.33
N LEU A 426 -18.13 7.00 4.65
CA LEU A 426 -16.81 6.85 5.28
C LEU A 426 -16.50 8.00 6.25
N LEU A 427 -16.91 9.22 5.97
CA LEU A 427 -16.67 10.37 6.86
C LEU A 427 -17.61 10.42 8.07
N LYS A 428 -18.76 9.71 8.06
CA LYS A 428 -19.71 9.73 9.17
C LYS A 428 -19.08 9.23 10.47
N GLY A 429 -19.16 10.02 11.52
CA GLY A 429 -18.70 9.68 12.86
C GLY A 429 -17.19 9.81 13.11
N THR A 430 -16.41 10.27 12.13
CA THR A 430 -14.95 10.51 12.30
C THR A 430 -14.67 11.49 13.44
N ASP A 431 -15.56 12.44 13.66
CA ASP A 431 -15.51 13.41 14.77
C ASP A 431 -15.61 12.76 16.15
N ARG A 432 -16.13 11.54 16.25
CA ARG A 432 -16.30 10.77 17.49
C ARG A 432 -15.27 9.65 17.64
N GLN A 433 -14.47 9.35 16.60
CA GLN A 433 -13.44 8.31 16.68
C GLN A 433 -12.32 8.71 17.64
N ALA A 434 -11.80 7.74 18.40
CA ALA A 434 -10.73 7.95 19.38
C ALA A 434 -9.50 8.63 18.76
N TYR A 435 -9.10 8.22 17.56
CA TYR A 435 -7.92 8.75 16.87
C TYR A 435 -8.25 9.82 15.82
N GLY A 436 -9.52 10.21 15.67
CA GLY A 436 -9.95 11.22 14.69
C GLY A 436 -9.63 10.82 13.24
N THR A 437 -9.77 9.53 12.92
CA THR A 437 -9.49 8.94 11.62
C THR A 437 -10.72 8.26 11.04
N VAL A 438 -10.77 8.04 9.74
CA VAL A 438 -11.83 7.26 9.10
C VAL A 438 -11.70 5.78 9.45
N MET A 439 -10.48 5.29 9.55
CA MET A 439 -10.18 3.93 10.03
C MET A 439 -10.71 3.71 11.45
N GLY A 440 -11.30 2.55 11.70
CA GLY A 440 -11.81 2.16 13.02
C GLY A 440 -13.31 2.41 13.20
N ARG A 441 -14.09 2.38 12.13
CA ARG A 441 -15.57 2.54 12.17
C ARG A 441 -16.29 1.28 12.60
N SER A 442 -15.71 0.12 12.30
CA SER A 442 -16.24 -1.19 12.66
C SER A 442 -15.14 -2.20 12.90
N GLY A 443 -15.47 -3.33 13.55
CA GLY A 443 -14.54 -4.44 13.72
C GLY A 443 -14.07 -5.04 12.38
N GLN A 444 -14.81 -4.82 11.30
CA GLN A 444 -14.42 -5.24 9.94
C GLN A 444 -13.27 -4.42 9.35
N ASP A 445 -12.91 -3.29 9.94
CA ASP A 445 -11.73 -2.53 9.55
C ASP A 445 -10.44 -3.21 10.05
N TYR A 446 -10.50 -3.99 11.14
CA TYR A 446 -9.36 -4.64 11.81
C TYR A 446 -9.26 -6.12 11.45
N ILE A 447 -9.00 -6.39 10.19
CA ILE A 447 -8.82 -7.72 9.61
C ILE A 447 -7.36 -7.93 9.19
N TRP A 448 -7.02 -9.10 8.71
CA TRP A 448 -5.72 -9.38 8.10
C TRP A 448 -5.49 -8.43 6.91
N GLY A 449 -4.46 -7.60 7.01
CA GLY A 449 -4.19 -6.52 6.06
C GLY A 449 -4.97 -5.22 6.32
N SER A 450 -5.33 -4.92 7.57
CA SER A 450 -6.10 -3.73 7.98
C SER A 450 -5.45 -2.41 7.54
N SER A 451 -4.13 -2.34 7.42
CA SER A 451 -3.43 -1.19 6.85
C SER A 451 -3.89 -0.88 5.41
N SER A 452 -4.18 -1.93 4.61
CA SER A 452 -4.72 -1.73 3.27
C SER A 452 -6.17 -1.26 3.28
N VAL A 453 -6.96 -1.63 4.30
CA VAL A 453 -8.32 -1.10 4.49
C VAL A 453 -8.26 0.41 4.69
N ALA A 454 -7.41 0.90 5.61
CA ALA A 454 -7.21 2.33 5.83
C ALA A 454 -6.77 3.05 4.54
N ALA A 455 -5.85 2.48 3.79
CA ALA A 455 -5.36 3.06 2.54
C ALA A 455 -6.45 3.10 1.45
N ASN A 456 -7.23 2.03 1.28
CA ASN A 456 -8.32 1.97 0.31
C ASN A 456 -9.50 2.90 0.67
N GLN A 457 -9.83 3.06 1.96
CA GLN A 457 -10.76 4.12 2.42
C GLN A 457 -10.25 5.50 1.97
N GLY A 458 -8.94 5.76 2.12
CA GLY A 458 -8.30 6.98 1.65
C GLY A 458 -8.42 7.19 0.13
N ILE A 459 -8.32 6.13 -0.68
CA ILE A 459 -8.49 6.20 -2.15
C ILE A 459 -9.93 6.60 -2.52
N VAL A 460 -10.94 6.03 -1.87
CA VAL A 460 -12.36 6.41 -2.08
C VAL A 460 -12.55 7.90 -1.80
N LEU A 461 -12.00 8.40 -0.70
CA LEU A 461 -12.07 9.81 -0.31
C LEU A 461 -11.34 10.71 -1.32
N LEU A 462 -10.16 10.33 -1.78
CA LEU A 462 -9.42 11.08 -2.80
C LEU A 462 -10.16 11.14 -4.14
N LEU A 463 -10.86 10.07 -4.51
CA LEU A 463 -11.72 10.08 -5.70
C LEU A 463 -12.89 11.06 -5.53
N ALA A 464 -13.57 11.05 -4.37
CA ALA A 464 -14.63 12.00 -4.07
C ALA A 464 -14.12 13.45 -4.08
N TYR A 465 -12.93 13.71 -3.51
CA TYR A 465 -12.25 15.01 -3.61
C TYR A 465 -12.01 15.42 -5.08
N ARG A 466 -11.55 14.52 -5.92
CA ARG A 466 -11.33 14.80 -7.35
C ARG A 466 -12.63 15.14 -8.09
N LEU A 467 -13.74 14.49 -7.71
CA LEU A 467 -15.05 14.71 -8.33
C LEU A 467 -15.72 16.01 -7.86
N THR A 468 -15.52 16.41 -6.60
CA THR A 468 -16.27 17.51 -5.95
C THR A 468 -15.44 18.73 -5.62
N ARG A 469 -14.13 18.55 -5.34
CA ARG A 469 -13.21 19.54 -4.75
C ARG A 469 -13.56 19.91 -3.30
N ASP A 470 -14.39 19.15 -2.62
CA ASP A 470 -14.65 19.34 -1.20
C ASP A 470 -13.44 18.84 -0.38
N ALA A 471 -12.83 19.76 0.37
CA ALA A 471 -11.64 19.50 1.18
C ALA A 471 -11.86 18.49 2.31
N SER A 472 -13.10 18.25 2.74
CA SER A 472 -13.41 17.27 3.79
C SER A 472 -12.94 15.87 3.41
N TYR A 473 -13.08 15.49 2.15
CA TYR A 473 -12.60 14.20 1.66
C TYR A 473 -11.07 14.11 1.65
N LEU A 474 -10.37 15.17 1.23
CA LEU A 474 -8.91 15.20 1.27
C LEU A 474 -8.39 15.12 2.72
N ASN A 475 -9.05 15.83 3.64
CA ASN A 475 -8.71 15.79 5.05
C ASN A 475 -8.96 14.41 5.69
N GLY A 476 -10.04 13.73 5.30
CA GLY A 476 -10.31 12.35 5.71
C GLY A 476 -9.24 11.37 5.21
N ALA A 477 -8.83 11.50 3.95
CA ALA A 477 -7.76 10.70 3.36
C ALA A 477 -6.40 10.95 4.07
N LEU A 478 -6.07 12.22 4.34
CA LEU A 478 -4.89 12.58 5.13
C LEU A 478 -4.98 11.99 6.55
N GLY A 479 -6.16 11.99 7.16
CA GLY A 479 -6.38 11.35 8.46
C GLY A 479 -6.01 9.87 8.47
N ASN A 480 -6.35 9.11 7.44
CA ASN A 480 -5.97 7.71 7.31
C ASN A 480 -4.47 7.54 6.99
N LEU A 481 -3.84 8.46 6.25
CA LEU A 481 -2.39 8.47 6.09
C LEU A 481 -1.68 8.70 7.43
N ASP A 482 -2.18 9.65 8.25
CA ASP A 482 -1.65 9.88 9.59
C ASP A 482 -1.82 8.65 10.50
N TYR A 483 -2.95 7.94 10.38
CA TYR A 483 -3.18 6.66 11.07
C TYR A 483 -2.07 5.65 10.73
N LEU A 484 -1.79 5.46 9.45
CA LEU A 484 -0.78 4.51 8.99
C LEU A 484 0.65 4.89 9.40
N LEU A 485 0.89 6.17 9.65
CA LEU A 485 2.21 6.71 10.00
C LEU A 485 2.37 7.05 11.51
N GLY A 486 1.47 6.55 12.38
CA GLY A 486 1.66 6.57 13.83
C GLY A 486 0.52 7.15 14.67
N ARG A 487 -0.49 7.83 14.08
CA ARG A 487 -1.67 8.33 14.82
C ARG A 487 -2.71 7.23 15.02
N ASN A 488 -2.33 6.17 15.73
CA ASN A 488 -3.14 4.97 15.94
C ASN A 488 -2.93 4.41 17.36
N ALA A 489 -3.70 3.39 17.74
CA ALA A 489 -3.69 2.80 19.08
C ALA A 489 -2.32 2.21 19.46
N THR A 490 -1.58 1.67 18.50
CA THR A 490 -0.28 1.02 18.73
C THR A 490 0.89 2.01 18.77
N GLY A 491 0.72 3.19 18.14
CA GLY A 491 1.78 4.19 17.95
C GLY A 491 2.85 3.78 16.96
N TYR A 492 2.69 2.68 16.23
CA TYR A 492 3.60 2.31 15.16
C TYR A 492 3.30 3.08 13.88
N SER A 493 4.35 3.53 13.20
CA SER A 493 4.30 3.72 11.77
C SER A 493 4.36 2.32 11.13
N PHE A 494 3.33 1.93 10.41
CA PHE A 494 3.27 0.59 9.79
C PHE A 494 4.14 0.48 8.53
N LEU A 495 4.79 1.56 8.10
CA LEU A 495 5.73 1.55 6.99
C LEU A 495 7.16 1.32 7.47
N THR A 496 7.79 0.22 7.08
CA THR A 496 9.16 -0.10 7.45
C THR A 496 10.13 1.01 7.05
N GLY A 497 11.04 1.38 7.96
CA GLY A 497 12.08 2.40 7.72
C GLY A 497 11.59 3.86 7.72
N PHE A 498 10.32 4.12 8.05
CA PHE A 498 9.74 5.46 8.11
C PHE A 498 9.03 5.70 9.45
N GLY A 499 9.50 6.69 10.21
CA GLY A 499 9.02 7.00 11.55
C GLY A 499 10.02 6.60 12.62
N ALA A 500 9.90 7.21 13.80
CA ALA A 500 10.78 6.92 14.95
C ALA A 500 10.46 5.55 15.59
N LYS A 501 9.18 5.15 15.55
CA LYS A 501 8.70 3.83 15.94
C LYS A 501 7.99 3.20 14.75
N SER A 502 8.76 2.66 13.80
CA SER A 502 8.23 1.91 12.66
C SER A 502 8.29 0.40 12.91
N THR A 503 7.56 -0.38 12.09
CA THR A 503 7.71 -1.84 12.04
C THR A 503 9.17 -2.22 11.83
N MET A 504 9.72 -3.05 12.72
CA MET A 504 11.12 -3.48 12.73
C MET A 504 11.32 -4.97 12.43
N HIS A 505 10.33 -5.80 12.71
CA HIS A 505 10.41 -7.26 12.55
C HIS A 505 9.25 -7.79 11.69
N PRO A 506 9.10 -7.29 10.43
CA PRO A 506 8.02 -7.75 9.56
C PRO A 506 8.19 -9.24 9.21
N HIS A 507 7.07 -9.94 9.03
CA HIS A 507 7.09 -11.28 8.43
C HIS A 507 7.47 -11.16 6.95
N HIS A 508 8.77 -11.03 6.68
CA HIS A 508 9.35 -10.86 5.36
C HIS A 508 10.70 -11.56 5.31
N ARG A 509 10.78 -12.65 4.53
CA ARG A 509 11.97 -13.52 4.49
C ARG A 509 13.28 -12.78 4.25
N PRO A 510 13.41 -11.84 3.27
CA PRO A 510 14.65 -11.09 3.12
C PRO A 510 15.02 -10.26 4.36
N SER A 511 14.05 -9.58 4.99
CA SER A 511 14.33 -8.77 6.19
C SER A 511 14.76 -9.60 7.42
N VAL A 512 14.38 -10.88 7.45
CA VAL A 512 14.77 -11.81 8.54
C VAL A 512 16.14 -12.43 8.26
N ALA A 513 16.46 -12.69 6.98
CA ALA A 513 17.60 -13.53 6.60
C ALA A 513 18.84 -12.75 6.11
N ASP A 514 18.73 -11.44 5.82
CA ASP A 514 19.82 -10.66 5.22
C ASP A 514 20.92 -10.24 6.20
N GLY A 515 20.72 -10.45 7.51
CA GLY A 515 21.65 -10.04 8.56
C GLY A 515 21.72 -8.54 8.82
N VAL A 516 20.84 -7.74 8.25
CA VAL A 516 20.72 -6.29 8.48
C VAL A 516 19.75 -6.06 9.62
N ALA A 517 20.15 -5.29 10.63
CA ALA A 517 19.29 -5.03 11.81
C ALA A 517 18.01 -4.27 11.48
N ALA A 518 18.05 -3.40 10.46
CA ALA A 518 16.87 -2.67 9.97
C ALA A 518 16.18 -3.49 8.85
N PRO A 519 14.84 -3.61 8.85
CA PRO A 519 14.15 -4.31 7.78
C PRO A 519 14.28 -3.59 6.44
N VAL A 520 13.98 -4.29 5.35
CA VAL A 520 13.85 -3.66 4.02
C VAL A 520 12.84 -2.51 4.10
N PRO A 521 13.23 -1.28 3.70
CA PRO A 521 12.38 -0.10 3.88
C PRO A 521 11.28 0.02 2.81
N GLY A 522 10.22 0.73 3.17
CA GLY A 522 9.14 1.08 2.24
C GLY A 522 8.08 -0.01 2.05
N LEU A 523 8.03 -0.99 2.93
CA LEU A 523 7.03 -2.06 2.95
C LEU A 523 5.98 -1.80 4.04
N LEU A 524 4.71 -1.82 3.66
CA LEU A 524 3.61 -1.63 4.60
C LEU A 524 3.27 -2.94 5.29
N SER A 525 3.36 -2.98 6.62
CA SER A 525 2.91 -4.15 7.40
C SER A 525 1.37 -4.20 7.49
N GLY A 526 0.84 -5.41 7.71
CA GLY A 526 -0.59 -5.72 7.70
C GLY A 526 -1.44 -4.87 8.64
N GLY A 527 -0.89 -4.46 9.77
CA GLY A 527 -1.60 -3.65 10.78
C GLY A 527 -2.45 -4.46 11.75
N PRO A 528 -3.12 -3.81 12.70
CA PRO A 528 -3.91 -4.47 13.74
C PRO A 528 -5.00 -5.38 13.17
N ASN A 529 -5.11 -6.59 13.74
CA ASN A 529 -6.07 -7.60 13.33
C ASN A 529 -6.65 -8.31 14.57
N GLY A 530 -7.92 -8.09 14.84
CA GLY A 530 -8.60 -8.62 16.02
C GLY A 530 -8.58 -10.16 16.14
N ASN A 531 -8.31 -10.88 15.06
CA ASN A 531 -8.22 -12.33 15.03
C ASN A 531 -6.78 -12.87 14.92
N ALA A 532 -5.77 -12.01 14.83
CA ALA A 532 -4.39 -12.42 14.56
C ALA A 532 -3.86 -13.50 15.51
N PRO A 533 -4.04 -13.42 16.87
CA PRO A 533 -3.54 -14.45 17.77
C PRO A 533 -4.11 -15.86 17.51
N LYS A 534 -5.31 -15.95 16.92
CA LYS A 534 -5.95 -17.22 16.53
C LYS A 534 -5.52 -17.72 15.16
N GLN A 535 -5.00 -16.82 14.31
CA GLN A 535 -4.63 -17.14 12.93
C GLN A 535 -3.18 -17.59 12.82
N ASP A 536 -2.26 -16.93 13.51
CA ASP A 536 -0.82 -17.22 13.43
C ASP A 536 -0.22 -17.89 14.66
N HIS A 537 -0.95 -17.88 15.78
CA HIS A 537 -0.50 -18.47 17.06
C HIS A 537 0.84 -17.91 17.56
N CYS A 538 1.27 -16.73 17.08
CA CYS A 538 2.50 -16.08 17.50
C CYS A 538 2.34 -15.55 18.94
N ALA A 539 3.34 -15.77 19.78
CA ALA A 539 3.37 -15.20 21.12
C ALA A 539 3.68 -13.70 21.09
N GLY A 540 3.26 -12.97 22.15
CA GLY A 540 3.63 -11.54 22.32
C GLY A 540 2.59 -10.54 21.84
N TYR A 541 1.41 -10.98 21.40
CA TYR A 541 0.28 -10.06 21.22
C TYR A 541 -0.13 -9.43 22.56
N PRO A 542 -0.56 -8.16 22.57
CA PRO A 542 -1.09 -7.55 23.79
C PRO A 542 -2.30 -8.34 24.30
N ASP A 543 -2.42 -8.44 25.63
CA ASP A 543 -3.61 -8.99 26.28
C ASP A 543 -4.74 -7.95 26.23
N THR A 544 -5.47 -7.93 25.11
CA THR A 544 -6.56 -6.99 24.86
C THR A 544 -7.67 -7.62 24.04
N THR A 545 -8.88 -7.16 24.23
CA THR A 545 -10.03 -7.47 23.37
C THR A 545 -10.28 -6.40 22.30
N SER A 546 -9.49 -5.33 22.34
CA SER A 546 -9.62 -4.19 21.41
C SER A 546 -8.90 -4.49 20.11
N PRO A 547 -9.62 -4.58 18.98
CA PRO A 547 -9.02 -5.00 17.71
C PRO A 547 -8.00 -3.98 17.17
N ASP A 548 -8.10 -2.69 17.52
CA ASP A 548 -7.18 -1.62 17.12
C ASP A 548 -5.79 -1.70 17.80
N GLU A 549 -5.69 -2.48 18.89
CA GLU A 549 -4.46 -2.72 19.64
C GLU A 549 -3.80 -4.06 19.30
N THR A 550 -4.52 -4.96 18.61
CA THR A 550 -4.06 -6.33 18.32
C THR A 550 -3.05 -6.36 17.19
N TYR A 551 -1.84 -5.93 17.49
CA TYR A 551 -0.67 -5.89 16.61
C TYR A 551 0.58 -6.34 17.35
N ASN A 552 1.45 -7.10 16.69
CA ASN A 552 2.70 -7.57 17.25
C ASN A 552 3.83 -7.44 16.23
N ASP A 553 4.83 -6.63 16.55
CA ASP A 553 6.01 -6.43 15.69
C ASP A 553 7.02 -7.58 15.89
N ASN A 554 6.65 -8.75 15.38
CA ASN A 554 7.45 -9.97 15.43
C ASN A 554 7.31 -10.72 14.10
N ASP A 555 8.38 -11.35 13.63
CA ASP A 555 8.41 -12.07 12.35
C ASP A 555 7.49 -13.31 12.32
N CYS A 556 7.11 -13.88 13.46
CA CYS A 556 6.11 -14.95 13.51
C CYS A 556 4.66 -14.44 13.39
N SER A 557 4.39 -13.15 13.62
CA SER A 557 3.03 -12.60 13.62
C SER A 557 2.53 -12.23 12.21
N TYR A 558 2.51 -13.24 11.30
CA TYR A 558 2.15 -12.98 9.91
C TYR A 558 0.73 -12.42 9.73
N ALA A 559 -0.21 -12.73 10.62
CA ALA A 559 -1.58 -12.26 10.50
C ALA A 559 -1.77 -10.75 10.81
N SER A 560 -0.75 -10.07 11.38
CA SER A 560 -0.76 -8.62 11.62
C SER A 560 0.48 -7.90 11.10
N ASN A 561 1.60 -8.59 10.92
CA ASN A 561 2.90 -7.99 10.63
C ASN A 561 3.55 -8.47 9.31
N GLU A 562 2.86 -9.26 8.50
CA GLU A 562 3.31 -9.56 7.15
C GLU A 562 3.27 -8.31 6.28
N ILE A 563 4.08 -8.27 5.25
CA ILE A 563 3.99 -7.28 4.15
C ILE A 563 3.40 -7.94 2.92
N ALA A 564 2.70 -7.18 2.08
CA ALA A 564 2.22 -7.70 0.80
C ALA A 564 2.11 -6.60 -0.25
N ILE A 565 2.29 -6.97 -1.53
CA ILE A 565 2.25 -6.01 -2.64
C ILE A 565 0.87 -5.35 -2.78
N ASN A 566 -0.20 -6.09 -2.56
CA ASN A 566 -1.57 -5.58 -2.62
C ASN A 566 -1.96 -4.67 -1.43
N TRP A 567 -1.20 -4.70 -0.35
CA TRP A 567 -1.34 -3.74 0.77
C TRP A 567 -0.49 -2.51 0.54
N ASN A 568 0.71 -2.70 -0.03
CA ASN A 568 1.63 -1.61 -0.33
C ASN A 568 1.09 -0.69 -1.44
N ALA A 569 0.42 -1.23 -2.45
CA ALA A 569 -0.10 -0.46 -3.58
C ALA A 569 -1.11 0.63 -3.19
N PRO A 570 -2.17 0.37 -2.40
CA PRO A 570 -3.07 1.42 -1.95
C PRO A 570 -2.39 2.43 -1.03
N PHE A 571 -1.38 2.04 -0.25
CA PHE A 571 -0.58 2.98 0.52
C PHE A 571 0.23 3.92 -0.38
N VAL A 572 0.89 3.40 -1.40
CA VAL A 572 1.59 4.22 -2.42
C VAL A 572 0.63 5.21 -3.05
N TYR A 573 -0.57 4.74 -3.45
CA TYR A 573 -1.57 5.63 -4.03
C TYR A 573 -1.96 6.74 -3.06
N LEU A 574 -2.31 6.39 -1.81
CA LEU A 574 -2.72 7.33 -0.78
C LEU A 574 -1.64 8.39 -0.50
N ALA A 575 -0.41 7.95 -0.22
CA ALA A 575 0.70 8.85 0.10
C ALA A 575 1.04 9.78 -1.07
N ALA A 576 1.13 9.24 -2.29
CA ALA A 576 1.45 10.00 -3.49
C ALA A 576 0.32 11.00 -3.87
N ALA A 577 -0.94 10.57 -3.78
CA ALA A 577 -2.09 11.40 -4.15
C ALA A 577 -2.34 12.53 -3.13
N VAL A 578 -2.14 12.28 -1.84
CA VAL A 578 -2.19 13.32 -0.79
C VAL A 578 -1.06 14.33 -1.03
N ASP A 579 0.18 13.86 -1.25
CA ASP A 579 1.30 14.77 -1.50
C ASP A 579 1.11 15.57 -2.78
N ALA A 580 0.64 14.95 -3.86
CA ALA A 580 0.30 15.63 -5.11
C ALA A 580 -0.79 16.70 -4.96
N SER A 581 -1.73 16.49 -4.02
CA SER A 581 -2.87 17.38 -3.79
C SER A 581 -2.53 18.57 -2.89
N LEU A 582 -1.61 18.39 -1.94
CA LEU A 582 -1.24 19.38 -0.91
C LEU A 582 0.10 20.07 -1.16
N SER A 583 0.95 19.52 -2.01
CA SER A 583 2.21 20.16 -2.39
C SER A 583 2.00 21.24 -3.45
N PRO A 584 2.71 22.38 -3.37
CA PRO A 584 2.66 23.40 -4.41
C PRO A 584 3.08 22.81 -5.75
N ALA A 585 2.33 23.13 -6.80
CA ALA A 585 2.74 22.78 -8.16
C ALA A 585 4.16 23.31 -8.40
N LYS A 586 5.09 22.42 -8.79
CA LYS A 586 6.43 22.87 -9.25
C LYS A 586 6.19 23.78 -10.46
N THR A 587 6.33 25.10 -10.29
CA THR A 587 6.36 26.03 -11.41
C THR A 587 7.50 25.58 -12.32
N SER A 588 7.17 25.01 -13.46
CA SER A 588 8.16 24.75 -14.50
C SER A 588 8.80 26.09 -14.86
N ARG A 589 10.02 26.33 -14.39
CA ARG A 589 10.86 27.37 -14.98
C ARG A 589 11.09 26.93 -16.43
N ARG A 590 10.20 27.38 -17.33
CA ARG A 590 10.54 27.42 -18.73
C ARG A 590 11.79 28.31 -18.82
N SER A 591 12.96 27.70 -18.95
CA SER A 591 14.12 28.37 -19.50
C SER A 591 13.65 28.92 -20.87
N ARG A 592 13.43 30.20 -20.94
CA ARG A 592 13.31 30.88 -22.23
C ARG A 592 14.63 30.67 -22.97
N PRO A 593 14.56 30.39 -24.27
CA PRO A 593 15.72 30.19 -25.12
C PRO A 593 16.62 31.39 -25.16
#